data_9012e698532903e846a6afdf70661fc5
#
_entry.id   9012e698532903e846a6afdf70661fc5
#
_cell.length_a   1.000
_cell.length_b   1.000
_cell.length_c   1.000
_cell.angle_alpha   90.00
_cell.angle_beta   90.00
_cell.angle_gamma   90.00
#
_symmetry.space_group_name_H-M   'P 1'
#
loop_
_entity.id
_entity.type
_entity.pdbx_description
1 polymer ?
#
loop_
_entity_poly.entity_id
_entity_poly.type
_entity_poly.pdbx_seq_one_letter_code
_entity_poly.pdbx_strand_id
1 'polypeptide(L)'
;MPTDQTARRACRELTRLVAAAWPHARHHQPEDASWSDLHPDYVAKIQADLPNVPPAAAALALRVWGRMHGLVALEIDGHIHPVAGNPAALHRAEMLDLVRSLGLASTRGST
;
A
#
# COMPACT_ATOMS: atom_id res chain seq x y z
N MET A 1 19.15 -14.16 -7.34
CA MET A 1 18.38 -13.21 -6.54
C MET A 1 17.01 -13.00 -7.14
N PRO A 2 16.00 -13.37 -6.45
CA PRO A 2 14.64 -13.27 -6.96
C PRO A 2 14.07 -11.88 -6.86
N THR A 3 14.84 -10.92 -6.44
CA THR A 3 14.33 -9.71 -5.87
C THR A 3 13.47 -8.88 -6.81
N ASP A 4 13.97 -8.59 -8.02
CA ASP A 4 13.23 -7.66 -8.88
C ASP A 4 11.92 -8.25 -9.35
N GLN A 5 11.92 -9.52 -9.76
CA GLN A 5 10.69 -10.12 -10.24
C GLN A 5 9.71 -10.39 -9.12
N THR A 6 10.21 -10.80 -7.95
CA THR A 6 9.37 -11.03 -6.79
C THR A 6 8.74 -9.71 -6.34
N ALA A 7 9.53 -8.65 -6.30
CA ALA A 7 9.02 -7.33 -5.89
C ALA A 7 7.98 -6.81 -6.88
N ARG A 8 8.22 -7.02 -8.18
CA ARG A 8 7.25 -6.58 -9.19
C ARG A 8 5.94 -7.34 -9.07
N ARG A 9 6.01 -8.64 -8.81
CA ARG A 9 4.81 -9.42 -8.62
C ARG A 9 4.04 -8.97 -7.39
N ALA A 10 4.74 -8.75 -6.30
CA ALA A 10 4.09 -8.31 -5.07
C ALA A 10 3.43 -6.95 -5.24
N CYS A 11 4.13 -6.04 -5.91
CA CYS A 11 3.57 -4.71 -6.18
C CYS A 11 2.34 -4.80 -7.06
N ARG A 12 2.37 -5.66 -8.07
CA ARG A 12 1.22 -5.85 -8.95
C ARG A 12 0.02 -6.41 -8.22
N GLU A 13 0.24 -7.43 -7.40
CA GLU A 13 -0.85 -8.01 -6.61
C GLU A 13 -1.43 -7.01 -5.62
N LEU A 14 -0.56 -6.24 -4.97
CA LEU A 14 -1.02 -5.20 -4.06
C LEU A 14 -1.85 -4.15 -4.79
N THR A 15 -1.41 -3.77 -5.99
CA THR A 15 -2.16 -2.80 -6.78
C THR A 15 -3.54 -3.34 -7.14
N ARG A 16 -3.64 -4.63 -7.46
CA ARG A 16 -4.93 -5.24 -7.73
C ARG A 16 -5.84 -5.23 -6.51
N LEU A 17 -5.28 -5.53 -5.34
CA LEU A 17 -6.05 -5.51 -4.10
C LEU A 17 -6.56 -4.11 -3.79
N VAL A 18 -5.71 -3.11 -3.96
CA VAL A 18 -6.12 -1.73 -3.71
C VAL A 18 -7.17 -1.30 -4.73
N ALA A 19 -7.01 -1.70 -5.99
CA ALA A 19 -8.00 -1.39 -7.01
C ALA A 19 -9.37 -1.99 -6.66
N ALA A 20 -9.36 -3.22 -6.15
CA ALA A 20 -10.61 -3.87 -5.74
C ALA A 20 -11.25 -3.16 -4.55
N ALA A 21 -10.44 -2.63 -3.65
CA ALA A 21 -10.94 -1.93 -2.46
C ALA A 21 -11.28 -0.46 -2.75
N TRP A 22 -10.89 0.06 -3.90
CA TRP A 22 -10.99 1.49 -4.17
C TRP A 22 -12.40 2.07 -4.02
N PRO A 23 -13.48 1.38 -4.41
CA PRO A 23 -14.81 1.97 -4.21
C PRO A 23 -15.10 2.35 -2.76
N HIS A 24 -14.48 1.67 -1.82
CA HIS A 24 -14.61 2.00 -0.39
C HIS A 24 -13.49 2.93 0.06
N ALA A 25 -12.26 2.62 -0.35
CA ALA A 25 -11.08 3.34 0.11
C ALA A 25 -11.09 4.81 -0.34
N ARG A 26 -11.68 5.11 -1.48
CA ARG A 26 -11.67 6.47 -2.03
C ARG A 26 -12.24 7.50 -1.05
N HIS A 27 -13.14 7.08 -0.19
CA HIS A 27 -13.77 7.99 0.76
C HIS A 27 -12.85 8.37 1.91
N HIS A 28 -11.73 7.69 2.03
CA HIS A 28 -10.77 7.90 3.11
C HIS A 28 -9.42 8.41 2.60
N GLN A 29 -9.32 8.73 1.32
CA GLN A 29 -8.06 9.09 0.70
C GLN A 29 -8.23 10.35 -0.14
N PRO A 30 -7.16 11.15 -0.28
CA PRO A 30 -7.19 12.25 -1.23
C PRO A 30 -7.29 11.73 -2.64
N GLU A 31 -8.03 12.43 -3.47
CA GLU A 31 -8.24 12.02 -4.85
C GLU A 31 -7.63 13.00 -5.85
N ASP A 32 -6.68 13.79 -5.40
CA ASP A 32 -6.06 14.81 -6.25
C ASP A 32 -4.80 14.35 -6.95
N ALA A 33 -4.48 13.07 -6.87
CA ALA A 33 -3.31 12.54 -7.56
C ALA A 33 -3.52 12.53 -9.07
N SER A 34 -2.44 12.74 -9.80
CA SER A 34 -2.44 12.75 -11.26
C SER A 34 -1.45 11.70 -11.76
N TRP A 35 -1.68 11.19 -12.96
CA TRP A 35 -0.75 10.26 -13.58
C TRP A 35 0.64 10.88 -13.71
N SER A 36 0.73 12.19 -13.85
CA SER A 36 2.02 12.87 -13.95
C SER A 36 2.84 12.81 -12.66
N ASP A 37 2.21 12.45 -11.56
CA ASP A 37 2.93 12.27 -10.28
C ASP A 37 3.68 10.95 -10.22
N LEU A 38 3.45 10.06 -11.18
CA LEU A 38 4.03 8.73 -11.17
C LEU A 38 4.98 8.57 -12.35
N HIS A 39 5.94 7.66 -12.22
CA HIS A 39 6.90 7.41 -13.28
C HIS A 39 6.18 6.82 -14.51
N PRO A 40 6.51 7.30 -15.73
CA PRO A 40 5.80 6.83 -16.93
C PRO A 40 5.86 5.31 -17.15
N ASP A 41 6.96 4.66 -16.81
CA ASP A 41 7.07 3.23 -16.98
C ASP A 41 6.10 2.49 -16.06
N TYR A 42 5.94 2.99 -14.84
CA TYR A 42 4.99 2.42 -13.90
C TYR A 42 3.56 2.66 -14.37
N VAL A 43 3.28 3.86 -14.86
CA VAL A 43 1.96 4.19 -15.40
C VAL A 43 1.60 3.25 -16.55
N ALA A 44 2.55 3.00 -17.45
CA ALA A 44 2.29 2.13 -18.59
C ALA A 44 1.92 0.72 -18.12
N LYS A 45 2.61 0.21 -17.10
CA LYS A 45 2.31 -1.12 -16.58
C LYS A 45 0.95 -1.18 -15.91
N ILE A 46 0.62 -0.16 -15.13
CA ILE A 46 -0.68 -0.11 -14.46
C ILE A 46 -1.80 -0.06 -15.50
N GLN A 47 -1.66 0.79 -16.50
CA GLN A 47 -2.71 0.95 -17.50
C GLN A 47 -2.88 -0.30 -18.36
N ALA A 48 -1.80 -1.07 -18.55
CA ALA A 48 -1.89 -2.32 -19.29
C ALA A 48 -2.61 -3.40 -18.48
N ASP A 49 -2.30 -3.51 -17.21
CA ASP A 49 -2.89 -4.55 -16.35
C ASP A 49 -4.27 -4.18 -15.82
N LEU A 50 -4.47 -2.92 -15.49
CA LEU A 50 -5.68 -2.45 -14.81
C LEU A 50 -6.11 -1.13 -15.42
N PRO A 51 -6.68 -1.17 -16.64
CA PRO A 51 -6.94 0.05 -17.41
C PRO A 51 -7.92 1.01 -16.74
N ASN A 52 -8.76 0.52 -15.83
CA ASN A 52 -9.77 1.36 -15.20
C ASN A 52 -9.35 1.92 -13.85
N VAL A 53 -8.11 1.70 -13.44
CA VAL A 53 -7.63 2.20 -12.15
C VAL A 53 -7.34 3.69 -12.25
N PRO A 54 -7.91 4.51 -11.36
CA PRO A 54 -7.59 5.94 -11.35
C PRO A 54 -6.21 6.19 -10.73
N PRO A 55 -5.60 7.33 -11.03
CA PRO A 55 -4.27 7.64 -10.50
C PRO A 55 -4.23 7.67 -8.97
N ALA A 56 -5.30 8.09 -8.31
CA ALA A 56 -5.33 8.11 -6.86
C ALA A 56 -5.24 6.71 -6.26
N ALA A 57 -5.85 5.72 -6.92
CA ALA A 57 -5.75 4.34 -6.45
C ALA A 57 -4.35 3.79 -6.65
N ALA A 58 -3.71 4.09 -7.78
CA ALA A 58 -2.34 3.66 -8.02
C ALA A 58 -1.39 4.29 -7.00
N ALA A 59 -1.58 5.57 -6.70
CA ALA A 59 -0.78 6.26 -5.70
C ALA A 59 -0.97 5.64 -4.32
N LEU A 60 -2.21 5.28 -3.98
CA LEU A 60 -2.48 4.62 -2.70
C LEU A 60 -1.76 3.29 -2.60
N ALA A 61 -1.74 2.51 -3.68
CA ALA A 61 -1.04 1.23 -3.68
C ALA A 61 0.44 1.42 -3.39
N LEU A 62 1.07 2.43 -3.98
CA LEU A 62 2.48 2.72 -3.71
C LEU A 62 2.70 3.15 -2.26
N ARG A 63 1.79 3.94 -1.72
CA ARG A 63 1.91 4.37 -0.32
C ARG A 63 1.77 3.20 0.64
N VAL A 64 0.82 2.30 0.38
CA VAL A 64 0.68 1.09 1.19
C VAL A 64 1.93 0.23 1.11
N TRP A 65 2.46 0.05 -0.10
CA TRP A 65 3.68 -0.70 -0.32
C TRP A 65 4.83 -0.12 0.51
N GLY A 66 4.99 1.21 0.46
CA GLY A 66 6.07 1.87 1.19
C GLY A 66 5.93 1.71 2.71
N ARG A 67 4.72 1.82 3.23
CA ARG A 67 4.50 1.66 4.67
C ARG A 67 4.86 0.26 5.15
N MET A 68 4.38 -0.74 4.42
CA MET A 68 4.67 -2.13 4.79
C MET A 68 6.15 -2.44 4.64
N HIS A 69 6.73 -2.03 3.53
CA HIS A 69 8.13 -2.32 3.23
C HIS A 69 9.07 -1.61 4.21
N GLY A 70 8.71 -0.40 4.60
CA GLY A 70 9.54 0.38 5.51
C GLY A 70 9.75 -0.28 6.85
N LEU A 71 8.68 -0.79 7.46
CA LEU A 71 8.81 -1.47 8.75
C LEU A 71 9.61 -2.76 8.64
N VAL A 72 9.36 -3.52 7.58
CA VAL A 72 10.10 -4.76 7.36
C VAL A 72 11.58 -4.46 7.16
N ALA A 73 11.90 -3.43 6.38
CA ALA A 73 13.29 -3.06 6.14
C ALA A 73 13.98 -2.64 7.43
N LEU A 74 13.30 -1.87 8.27
CA LEU A 74 13.87 -1.47 9.55
C LEU A 74 14.17 -2.66 10.43
N GLU A 75 13.31 -3.66 10.42
CA GLU A 75 13.54 -4.85 11.22
C GLU A 75 14.69 -5.68 10.68
N ILE A 76 14.72 -5.89 9.37
CA ILE A 76 15.79 -6.67 8.72
C ILE A 76 17.15 -6.02 8.95
N ASP A 77 17.21 -4.69 8.88
CA ASP A 77 18.45 -3.96 9.06
C ASP A 77 18.83 -3.80 10.54
N GLY A 78 18.00 -4.28 11.45
CA GLY A 78 18.29 -4.19 12.86
C GLY A 78 18.07 -2.81 13.46
N HIS A 79 17.39 -1.93 12.77
CA HIS A 79 17.19 -0.56 13.22
C HIS A 79 15.97 -0.40 14.12
N ILE A 80 15.07 -1.37 14.13
CA ILE A 80 13.83 -1.21 14.89
C ILE A 80 14.00 -1.56 16.36
N HIS A 81 14.83 -2.55 16.66
CA HIS A 81 14.99 -3.02 18.04
C HIS A 81 15.54 -1.97 19.00
N PRO A 82 16.46 -1.11 18.57
CA PRO A 82 16.95 -0.07 19.48
C PRO A 82 15.89 0.96 19.87
N VAL A 83 14.83 1.10 19.06
CA VAL A 83 13.83 2.15 19.30
C VAL A 83 12.45 1.61 19.63
N ALA A 84 12.20 0.33 19.44
CA ALA A 84 10.90 -0.26 19.70
C ALA A 84 11.04 -1.43 20.66
N GLY A 85 10.39 -1.32 21.82
CA GLY A 85 10.42 -2.41 22.80
C GLY A 85 9.61 -3.62 22.37
N ASN A 86 8.61 -3.41 21.48
CA ASN A 86 7.77 -4.51 21.02
C ASN A 86 7.48 -4.32 19.53
N PRO A 87 8.39 -4.79 18.66
CA PRO A 87 8.20 -4.64 17.22
C PRO A 87 6.93 -5.31 16.68
N ALA A 88 6.53 -6.44 17.28
CA ALA A 88 5.32 -7.13 16.82
C ALA A 88 4.07 -6.26 17.04
N ALA A 89 4.00 -5.55 18.17
CA ALA A 89 2.88 -4.66 18.42
C ALA A 89 2.87 -3.49 17.43
N LEU A 90 4.05 -2.99 17.09
CA LEU A 90 4.16 -1.90 16.13
C LEU A 90 3.69 -2.34 14.74
N HIS A 91 4.10 -3.54 14.32
CA HIS A 91 3.62 -4.09 13.05
C HIS A 91 2.11 -4.26 13.03
N ARG A 92 1.57 -4.78 14.13
CA ARG A 92 0.12 -4.97 14.23
C ARG A 92 -0.63 -3.66 14.13
N ALA A 93 -0.13 -2.64 14.83
CA ALA A 93 -0.77 -1.33 14.80
C ALA A 93 -0.75 -0.75 13.40
N GLU A 94 0.36 -0.92 12.69
CA GLU A 94 0.46 -0.40 11.32
C GLU A 94 -0.48 -1.14 10.37
N MET A 95 -0.59 -2.46 10.52
CA MET A 95 -1.49 -3.23 9.67
C MET A 95 -2.94 -2.84 9.91
N LEU A 96 -3.32 -2.64 11.17
CA LEU A 96 -4.67 -2.21 11.49
C LEU A 96 -4.97 -0.83 10.92
N ASP A 97 -4.00 0.07 11.00
CA ASP A 97 -4.18 1.41 10.44
C ASP A 97 -4.33 1.37 8.93
N LEU A 98 -3.55 0.50 8.27
CA LEU A 98 -3.68 0.32 6.82
C LEU A 98 -5.07 -0.16 6.46
N VAL A 99 -5.57 -1.17 7.17
CA VAL A 99 -6.90 -1.71 6.88
C VAL A 99 -7.96 -0.65 7.09
N ARG A 100 -7.85 0.14 8.15
CA ARG A 100 -8.79 1.22 8.41
C ARG A 100 -8.73 2.29 7.33
N SER A 101 -7.53 2.60 6.86
CA SER A 101 -7.39 3.63 5.83
C SER A 101 -7.99 3.19 4.50
N LEU A 102 -8.15 1.91 4.30
CA LEU A 102 -8.81 1.36 3.12
C LEU A 102 -10.33 1.25 3.32
N GLY A 103 -10.82 1.58 4.50
CA GLY A 103 -12.24 1.51 4.78
C GLY A 103 -12.78 0.11 5.03
N LEU A 104 -11.89 -0.86 5.21
CA LEU A 104 -12.31 -2.27 5.27
C LEU A 104 -12.70 -2.72 6.66
N ALA A 105 -12.20 -2.05 7.71
CA ALA A 105 -12.46 -2.48 9.07
C ALA A 105 -13.43 -1.56 9.81
N SER A 106 -13.81 -0.45 9.20
CA SER A 106 -14.59 0.58 9.90
C SER A 106 -16.01 0.14 10.20
N THR A 107 -16.54 -0.80 9.43
CA THR A 107 -17.95 -1.20 9.56
C THR A 107 -18.26 -1.79 10.92
N ARG A 108 -17.29 -2.50 11.51
CA ARG A 108 -17.52 -3.10 12.81
C ARG A 108 -17.72 -2.05 13.90
N GLY A 109 -16.89 -1.04 13.85
CA GLY A 109 -16.94 -0.01 14.87
C GLY A 109 -18.20 0.81 14.82
N SER A 110 -18.86 0.83 13.67
CA SER A 110 -20.04 1.66 13.50
C SER A 110 -21.30 1.02 14.05
N THR A 111 -21.25 -0.22 14.39
CA THR A 111 -22.44 -0.88 14.95
C THR A 111 -22.73 -0.51 16.37
#